data_24ddabbdaa035de72110fa6298acbb1c
#
_entry.id   24ddabbdaa035de72110fa6298acbb1c
#
_cell.length_a   1.000
_cell.length_b   1.000
_cell.length_c   1.000
_cell.angle_alpha   90.00
_cell.angle_beta   90.00
_cell.angle_gamma   90.00
#
_symmetry.space_group_name_H-M   'P 1'
#
loop_
_entity.id
_entity.type
_entity.pdbx_description
1 polymer ?
#
loop_
_entity_poly.entity_id
_entity_poly.type
_entity_poly.pdbx_seq_one_letter_code
_entity_poly.pdbx_strand_id
1 'polypeptide(L)'
;TLPFTLPIVFSVAMISVFMGLCSYSVLAERKVSSWIQGRTGPNRTRLPLLGHIPILGNILTRLGIFQPVADGLKFLFKEEITPGHVKKGYYYLAPILALAPALTTMVVLPFGRYVDPSGVVQPLVLANIDVGMLFILGVSSLGVYGIVLAGWSSNSKYPFLGAIRASAQMVSYELAMGLSILPVFMWASAPGTDYGLTLFGVVEAQSGLWLVIWQPLSALIFLVSVFAETNRLPFDMAESETDLVGGFHTEYGCFKFGLFFVAEYAHVIMGSALFVLLFL
;
A
#
# COMPACT_ATOMS: atom_id res chain seq x y z
N THR A 1 2.68 33.13 3.89
CA THR A 1 3.59 32.02 4.28
C THR A 1 3.02 31.32 5.49
N LEU A 2 2.48 30.13 5.30
CA LEU A 2 2.08 29.26 6.41
C LEU A 2 3.31 28.98 7.29
N PRO A 3 3.19 28.99 8.61
CA PRO A 3 4.32 28.68 9.49
C PRO A 3 4.87 27.30 9.13
N PHE A 4 6.18 27.14 9.07
CA PHE A 4 6.88 25.91 8.66
C PHE A 4 6.43 24.65 9.42
N THR A 5 5.83 24.84 10.58
CA THR A 5 5.26 23.77 11.42
C THR A 5 4.00 23.12 10.84
N LEU A 6 3.17 23.85 10.07
CA LEU A 6 1.89 23.33 9.56
C LEU A 6 2.08 22.22 8.51
N PRO A 7 2.97 22.35 7.50
CA PRO A 7 3.27 21.26 6.57
C PRO A 7 3.81 20.00 7.26
N ILE A 8 4.66 20.17 8.28
CA ILE A 8 5.20 19.02 9.03
C ILE A 8 4.09 18.30 9.79
N VAL A 9 3.25 19.04 10.52
CA VAL A 9 2.13 18.46 11.26
C VAL A 9 1.17 17.74 10.30
N PHE A 10 0.87 18.34 9.16
CA PHE A 10 0.04 17.74 8.14
C PHE A 10 0.64 16.45 7.58
N SER A 11 1.95 16.45 7.26
CA SER A 11 2.65 15.26 6.78
C SER A 11 2.64 14.11 7.80
N VAL A 12 2.90 14.41 9.06
CA VAL A 12 2.86 13.42 10.16
C VAL A 12 1.46 12.87 10.34
N ALA A 13 0.44 13.72 10.31
CA ALA A 13 -0.96 13.31 10.42
C ALA A 13 -1.36 12.39 9.26
N MET A 14 -0.98 12.73 8.04
CA MET A 14 -1.26 11.92 6.84
C MET A 14 -0.60 10.56 6.90
N ILE A 15 0.70 10.49 7.26
CA ILE A 15 1.41 9.22 7.44
C ILE A 15 0.73 8.38 8.52
N SER A 16 0.32 8.98 9.63
CA SER A 16 -0.34 8.28 10.73
C SER A 16 -1.70 7.69 10.30
N VAL A 17 -2.49 8.45 9.55
CA VAL A 17 -3.77 7.99 8.98
C VAL A 17 -3.53 6.84 8.01
N PHE A 18 -2.53 6.96 7.12
CA PHE A 18 -2.22 5.93 6.14
C PHE A 18 -1.74 4.62 6.80
N MET A 19 -0.85 4.71 7.78
CA MET A 19 -0.42 3.56 8.59
C MET A 19 -1.59 2.92 9.34
N GLY A 20 -2.52 3.74 9.82
CA GLY A 20 -3.78 3.28 10.40
C GLY A 20 -4.61 2.49 9.40
N LEU A 21 -4.80 3.02 8.19
CA LEU A 21 -5.52 2.34 7.11
C LEU A 21 -4.88 0.99 6.76
N CYS A 22 -3.54 0.91 6.64
CA CYS A 22 -2.82 -0.35 6.43
C CYS A 22 -3.15 -1.37 7.52
N SER A 23 -3.07 -0.96 8.78
CA SER A 23 -3.33 -1.84 9.93
C SER A 23 -4.78 -2.33 9.98
N TYR A 24 -5.75 -1.45 9.69
CA TYR A 24 -7.17 -1.81 9.66
C TYR A 24 -7.55 -2.62 8.41
N SER A 25 -6.84 -2.50 7.30
CA SER A 25 -7.04 -3.35 6.12
C SER A 25 -6.73 -4.81 6.45
N VAL A 26 -5.68 -5.08 7.23
CA VAL A 26 -5.38 -6.43 7.75
C VAL A 26 -6.53 -6.98 8.58
N LEU A 27 -7.11 -6.15 9.45
CA LEU A 27 -8.26 -6.57 10.26
C LEU A 27 -9.47 -6.86 9.38
N ALA A 28 -9.74 -6.02 8.38
CA ALA A 28 -10.86 -6.18 7.46
C ALA A 28 -10.73 -7.50 6.68
N GLU A 29 -9.56 -7.80 6.14
CA GLU A 29 -9.29 -9.06 5.43
C GLU A 29 -9.52 -10.28 6.33
N ARG A 30 -8.98 -10.29 7.55
CA ARG A 30 -9.20 -11.37 8.52
C ARG A 30 -10.67 -11.54 8.90
N LYS A 31 -11.43 -10.44 9.00
CA LYS A 31 -12.87 -10.47 9.30
C LYS A 31 -13.67 -11.05 8.14
N VAL A 32 -13.47 -10.51 6.94
CA VAL A 32 -14.19 -10.96 5.73
C VAL A 32 -13.90 -12.44 5.46
N SER A 33 -12.63 -12.86 5.51
CA SER A 33 -12.25 -14.26 5.32
C SER A 33 -12.89 -15.18 6.38
N SER A 34 -12.97 -14.72 7.63
CA SER A 34 -13.62 -15.48 8.69
C SER A 34 -15.14 -15.61 8.47
N TRP A 35 -15.81 -14.55 8.03
CA TRP A 35 -17.26 -14.59 7.72
C TRP A 35 -17.58 -15.53 6.57
N ILE A 36 -16.76 -15.53 5.50
CA ILE A 36 -16.88 -16.48 4.40
C ILE A 36 -16.78 -17.93 4.91
N GLN A 37 -15.93 -18.17 5.91
CA GLN A 37 -15.76 -19.48 6.55
C GLN A 37 -16.79 -19.77 7.67
N GLY A 38 -17.79 -18.91 7.88
CA GLY A 38 -18.79 -19.07 8.96
C GLY A 38 -18.25 -18.85 10.37
N ARG A 39 -17.10 -18.16 10.52
CA ARG A 39 -16.44 -17.85 11.81
C ARG A 39 -16.55 -16.36 12.16
N THR A 40 -16.50 -16.03 13.44
CA THR A 40 -16.64 -14.64 13.93
C THR A 40 -15.41 -13.76 13.73
N GLY A 41 -14.25 -14.34 13.41
CA GLY A 41 -12.98 -13.62 13.27
C GLY A 41 -12.42 -13.08 14.59
N PRO A 42 -11.41 -12.17 14.55
CA PRO A 42 -10.78 -11.62 15.74
C PRO A 42 -11.79 -10.85 16.60
N ASN A 43 -12.03 -11.28 17.84
CA ASN A 43 -13.04 -10.71 18.74
C ASN A 43 -12.68 -10.80 20.23
N ARG A 44 -11.41 -11.13 20.57
CA ARG A 44 -11.01 -11.38 21.97
C ARG A 44 -10.11 -10.30 22.57
N THR A 45 -9.63 -9.35 21.77
CA THR A 45 -8.71 -8.31 22.23
C THR A 45 -9.50 -7.25 22.99
N ARG A 46 -9.23 -7.09 24.30
CA ARG A 46 -9.85 -6.10 25.17
C ARG A 46 -8.80 -5.12 25.66
N LEU A 47 -9.12 -3.81 25.66
CA LEU A 47 -8.32 -2.83 26.38
C LEU A 47 -8.78 -2.77 27.84
N PRO A 48 -7.87 -2.87 28.83
CA PRO A 48 -8.24 -2.86 30.23
C PRO A 48 -9.03 -1.62 30.65
N LEU A 49 -8.70 -0.45 30.07
CA LEU A 49 -9.32 0.84 30.39
C LEU A 49 -10.76 0.98 29.86
N LEU A 50 -11.05 0.42 28.68
CA LEU A 50 -12.37 0.51 28.01
C LEU A 50 -13.29 -0.67 28.35
N GLY A 51 -12.75 -1.71 28.97
CA GLY A 51 -13.53 -2.86 29.45
C GLY A 51 -14.54 -2.54 30.56
N HIS A 52 -14.42 -1.36 31.18
CA HIS A 52 -15.35 -0.89 32.23
C HIS A 52 -16.65 -0.28 31.65
N ILE A 53 -16.73 -0.02 30.34
CA ILE A 53 -17.94 0.46 29.68
C ILE A 53 -18.66 -0.75 29.06
N PRO A 54 -19.72 -1.28 29.69
CA PRO A 54 -20.22 -2.62 29.36
C PRO A 54 -20.80 -2.75 27.94
N ILE A 55 -21.40 -1.71 27.38
CA ILE A 55 -22.01 -1.75 26.04
C ILE A 55 -20.97 -1.46 24.95
N LEU A 56 -20.27 -0.34 25.06
CA LEU A 56 -19.29 0.12 24.09
C LEU A 56 -18.07 -0.83 24.01
N GLY A 57 -17.57 -1.27 25.17
CA GLY A 57 -16.45 -2.21 25.26
C GLY A 57 -16.76 -3.56 24.59
N ASN A 58 -17.98 -4.08 24.73
CA ASN A 58 -18.39 -5.32 24.07
C ASN A 58 -18.53 -5.17 22.54
N ILE A 59 -19.05 -4.05 22.05
CA ILE A 59 -19.16 -3.77 20.61
C ILE A 59 -17.76 -3.64 19.99
N LEU A 60 -16.89 -2.83 20.58
CA LEU A 60 -15.52 -2.62 20.11
C LEU A 60 -14.70 -3.92 20.11
N THR A 61 -14.89 -4.77 21.13
CA THR A 61 -14.24 -6.08 21.21
C THR A 61 -14.77 -7.04 20.14
N ARG A 62 -16.08 -7.07 19.88
CA ARG A 62 -16.68 -7.89 18.81
C ARG A 62 -16.21 -7.46 17.43
N LEU A 63 -16.05 -6.17 17.20
CA LEU A 63 -15.48 -5.62 15.96
C LEU A 63 -13.97 -5.90 15.83
N GLY A 64 -13.28 -6.16 16.94
CA GLY A 64 -11.84 -6.44 16.94
C GLY A 64 -10.97 -5.21 16.67
N ILE A 65 -11.48 -3.99 16.95
CA ILE A 65 -10.81 -2.72 16.61
C ILE A 65 -9.43 -2.59 17.27
N PHE A 66 -9.22 -3.22 18.41
CA PHE A 66 -7.93 -3.20 19.12
C PHE A 66 -6.94 -4.27 18.66
N GLN A 67 -7.33 -5.13 17.72
CA GLN A 67 -6.46 -6.18 17.19
C GLN A 67 -5.22 -5.64 16.49
N PRO A 68 -5.31 -4.63 15.59
CA PRO A 68 -4.13 -4.08 14.94
C PRO A 68 -3.11 -3.48 15.93
N VAL A 69 -3.60 -2.83 16.99
CA VAL A 69 -2.72 -2.28 18.03
C VAL A 69 -2.01 -3.41 18.82
N ALA A 70 -2.74 -4.46 19.17
CA ALA A 70 -2.16 -5.62 19.84
C ALA A 70 -1.13 -6.35 18.96
N ASP A 71 -1.41 -6.50 17.67
CA ASP A 71 -0.49 -7.11 16.70
C ASP A 71 0.77 -6.24 16.52
N GLY A 72 0.63 -4.92 16.41
CA GLY A 72 1.75 -3.98 16.33
C GLY A 72 2.64 -4.02 17.58
N LEU A 73 2.04 -3.99 18.77
CA LEU A 73 2.77 -4.12 20.04
C LEU A 73 3.50 -5.47 20.14
N LYS A 74 2.86 -6.55 19.68
CA LYS A 74 3.48 -7.87 19.66
C LYS A 74 4.73 -7.89 18.76
N PHE A 75 4.70 -7.24 17.59
CA PHE A 75 5.88 -7.15 16.73
C PHE A 75 7.02 -6.35 17.36
N LEU A 76 6.72 -5.31 18.16
CA LEU A 76 7.71 -4.48 18.83
C LEU A 76 8.36 -5.18 20.03
N PHE A 77 7.58 -5.92 20.83
CA PHE A 77 8.06 -6.52 22.07
C PHE A 77 8.52 -7.97 21.95
N LYS A 78 8.26 -8.60 20.80
CA LYS A 78 8.72 -9.96 20.56
C LYS A 78 10.24 -9.97 20.34
N GLU A 79 10.92 -10.95 20.93
CA GLU A 79 12.36 -11.16 20.77
C GLU A 79 12.74 -11.33 19.30
N GLU A 80 13.72 -10.57 18.86
CA GLU A 80 14.16 -10.54 17.46
C GLU A 80 15.30 -11.52 17.23
N ILE A 81 15.05 -12.50 16.38
CA ILE A 81 16.05 -13.50 15.98
C ILE A 81 16.62 -13.08 14.62
N THR A 82 17.97 -12.99 14.56
CA THR A 82 18.68 -12.80 13.30
C THR A 82 19.51 -14.07 13.03
N PRO A 83 19.23 -14.81 11.93
CA PRO A 83 19.98 -16.01 11.61
C PRO A 83 21.48 -15.72 11.42
N GLY A 84 22.34 -16.65 11.83
CA GLY A 84 23.78 -16.43 11.80
C GLY A 84 24.41 -16.42 10.40
N HIS A 85 23.71 -16.99 9.41
CA HIS A 85 24.18 -17.14 8.02
C HIS A 85 23.82 -15.95 7.11
N VAL A 86 23.06 -14.96 7.61
CA VAL A 86 22.61 -13.82 6.81
C VAL A 86 23.67 -12.73 6.69
N LYS A 87 23.61 -11.97 5.58
CA LYS A 87 24.43 -10.77 5.37
C LYS A 87 23.77 -9.57 6.06
N LYS A 88 24.11 -9.34 7.32
CA LYS A 88 23.43 -8.41 8.24
C LYS A 88 23.13 -7.02 7.64
N GLY A 89 24.08 -6.36 6.96
CA GLY A 89 23.87 -5.02 6.41
C GLY A 89 22.71 -4.96 5.41
N TYR A 90 22.69 -5.85 4.43
CA TYR A 90 21.61 -5.92 3.44
C TYR A 90 20.31 -6.46 4.04
N TYR A 91 20.42 -7.38 5.01
CA TYR A 91 19.27 -7.92 5.72
C TYR A 91 18.47 -6.86 6.48
N TYR A 92 19.13 -5.88 7.10
CA TYR A 92 18.46 -4.75 7.75
C TYR A 92 17.98 -3.69 6.76
N LEU A 93 18.67 -3.52 5.63
CA LEU A 93 18.34 -2.52 4.62
C LEU A 93 17.09 -2.94 3.79
N ALA A 94 16.90 -4.22 3.54
CA ALA A 94 15.85 -4.74 2.68
C ALA A 94 14.41 -4.30 3.10
N PRO A 95 13.97 -4.46 4.36
CA PRO A 95 12.62 -4.02 4.76
C PRO A 95 12.46 -2.50 4.70
N ILE A 96 13.53 -1.74 4.89
CA ILE A 96 13.49 -0.28 4.75
C ILE A 96 13.27 0.10 3.28
N LEU A 97 13.98 -0.55 2.35
CA LEU A 97 13.82 -0.33 0.91
C LEU A 97 12.46 -0.79 0.37
N ALA A 98 11.80 -1.73 1.03
CA ALA A 98 10.44 -2.11 0.68
C ALA A 98 9.42 -1.08 1.16
N LEU A 99 9.55 -0.60 2.40
CA LEU A 99 8.56 0.30 3.02
C LEU A 99 8.72 1.76 2.58
N ALA A 100 9.95 2.28 2.46
CA ALA A 100 10.19 3.68 2.17
C ALA A 100 9.57 4.15 0.84
N PRO A 101 9.69 3.42 -0.29
CA PRO A 101 9.00 3.76 -1.52
C PRO A 101 7.48 3.80 -1.36
N ALA A 102 6.89 2.79 -0.70
CA ALA A 102 5.45 2.72 -0.47
C ALA A 102 4.90 3.93 0.30
N LEU A 103 5.64 4.43 1.29
CA LEU A 103 5.26 5.64 2.02
C LEU A 103 5.51 6.91 1.19
N THR A 104 6.54 6.93 0.36
CA THR A 104 6.89 8.11 -0.45
C THR A 104 5.87 8.35 -1.56
N THR A 105 5.32 7.31 -2.17
CA THR A 105 4.30 7.44 -3.22
C THR A 105 3.04 8.14 -2.73
N MET A 106 2.71 8.03 -1.44
CA MET A 106 1.57 8.70 -0.81
C MET A 106 1.63 10.24 -0.90
N VAL A 107 2.83 10.80 -1.01
CA VAL A 107 3.06 12.26 -0.99
C VAL A 107 2.34 12.98 -2.14
N VAL A 108 2.16 12.30 -3.26
CA VAL A 108 1.55 12.85 -4.49
C VAL A 108 0.06 12.55 -4.61
N LEU A 109 -0.48 11.70 -3.73
CA LEU A 109 -1.88 11.31 -3.78
C LEU A 109 -2.80 12.45 -3.31
N PRO A 110 -3.78 12.90 -4.11
CA PRO A 110 -4.75 13.89 -3.67
C PRO A 110 -5.80 13.23 -2.76
N PHE A 111 -5.92 13.73 -1.52
CA PHE A 111 -6.89 13.24 -0.53
C PHE A 111 -8.21 14.02 -0.53
N GLY A 112 -8.29 15.09 -1.30
CA GLY A 112 -9.46 15.93 -1.38
C GLY A 112 -9.18 17.23 -2.10
N ARG A 113 -10.11 18.17 -1.98
CA ARG A 113 -10.00 19.52 -2.55
C ARG A 113 -10.40 20.55 -1.51
N TYR A 114 -9.80 21.72 -1.58
CA TYR A 114 -10.22 22.88 -0.81
C TYR A 114 -10.29 24.12 -1.71
N VAL A 115 -11.12 25.07 -1.32
CA VAL A 115 -11.25 26.34 -2.04
C VAL A 115 -10.39 27.36 -1.32
N ASP A 116 -9.42 27.93 -2.03
CA ASP A 116 -8.55 28.98 -1.51
C ASP A 116 -9.37 30.27 -1.27
N PRO A 117 -8.97 31.20 -0.38
CA PRO A 117 -9.60 32.51 -0.22
C PRO A 117 -9.76 33.31 -1.52
N SER A 118 -8.97 33.00 -2.55
CA SER A 118 -9.08 33.56 -3.91
C SER A 118 -10.20 32.95 -4.76
N GLY A 119 -10.92 31.94 -4.25
CA GLY A 119 -11.97 31.20 -4.99
C GLY A 119 -11.44 30.10 -5.91
N VAL A 120 -10.14 29.83 -5.93
CA VAL A 120 -9.54 28.78 -6.76
C VAL A 120 -9.58 27.44 -6.03
N VAL A 121 -10.03 26.38 -6.72
CA VAL A 121 -10.02 25.02 -6.21
C VAL A 121 -8.60 24.47 -6.25
N GLN A 122 -8.10 24.05 -5.10
CA GLN A 122 -6.77 23.48 -4.94
C GLN A 122 -6.86 22.02 -4.43
N PRO A 123 -5.99 21.12 -4.91
CA PRO A 123 -5.94 19.76 -4.38
C PRO A 123 -5.33 19.73 -2.98
N LEU A 124 -5.92 18.93 -2.10
CA LEU A 124 -5.33 18.61 -0.80
C LEU A 124 -4.30 17.50 -0.97
N VAL A 125 -3.08 17.87 -1.25
CA VAL A 125 -1.94 16.99 -1.54
C VAL A 125 -0.71 17.49 -0.80
N LEU A 126 0.20 16.58 -0.41
CA LEU A 126 1.46 16.97 0.25
C LEU A 126 2.42 17.63 -0.73
N ALA A 127 2.55 17.08 -1.94
CA ALA A 127 3.34 17.67 -3.03
C ALA A 127 2.56 17.60 -4.33
N ASN A 128 2.24 18.75 -4.90
CA ASN A 128 1.60 18.82 -6.21
C ASN A 128 2.70 18.79 -7.29
N ILE A 129 2.80 17.63 -7.97
CA ILE A 129 3.79 17.37 -9.01
C ILE A 129 3.05 17.18 -10.33
N ASP A 130 3.42 17.92 -11.38
CA ASP A 130 2.75 17.89 -12.68
C ASP A 130 2.75 16.50 -13.33
N VAL A 131 3.80 15.71 -13.10
CA VAL A 131 3.93 14.33 -13.58
C VAL A 131 3.80 13.33 -12.41
N GLY A 132 2.85 13.56 -11.52
CA GLY A 132 2.69 12.80 -10.29
C GLY A 132 2.60 11.28 -10.49
N MET A 133 1.93 10.82 -11.54
CA MET A 133 1.81 9.40 -11.83
C MET A 133 3.15 8.75 -12.21
N LEU A 134 3.98 9.45 -13.00
CA LEU A 134 5.31 8.95 -13.35
C LEU A 134 6.21 8.88 -12.11
N PHE A 135 6.08 9.84 -11.19
CA PHE A 135 6.76 9.81 -9.90
C PHE A 135 6.33 8.58 -9.08
N ILE A 136 5.04 8.27 -9.01
CA ILE A 136 4.53 7.09 -8.28
C ILE A 136 5.11 5.82 -8.88
N LEU A 137 5.05 5.62 -10.18
CA LEU A 137 5.61 4.44 -10.86
C LEU A 137 7.13 4.33 -10.64
N GLY A 138 7.87 5.42 -10.81
CA GLY A 138 9.32 5.41 -10.63
C GLY A 138 9.78 5.18 -9.19
N VAL A 139 8.99 5.60 -8.20
CA VAL A 139 9.30 5.35 -6.79
C VAL A 139 8.85 3.96 -6.36
N SER A 140 7.68 3.47 -6.81
CA SER A 140 7.21 2.12 -6.46
C SER A 140 8.17 1.05 -6.97
N SER A 141 8.74 1.22 -8.16
CA SER A 141 9.73 0.28 -8.72
C SER A 141 10.97 0.08 -7.85
N LEU A 142 11.32 1.07 -7.01
CA LEU A 142 12.42 0.91 -6.04
C LEU A 142 12.09 -0.13 -4.95
N GLY A 143 10.82 -0.41 -4.69
CA GLY A 143 10.38 -1.44 -3.76
C GLY A 143 10.84 -2.84 -4.14
N VAL A 144 10.97 -3.12 -5.44
CA VAL A 144 11.46 -4.40 -5.97
C VAL A 144 12.86 -4.72 -5.45
N TYR A 145 13.73 -3.71 -5.33
CA TYR A 145 15.08 -3.91 -4.77
C TYR A 145 15.03 -4.36 -3.31
N GLY A 146 14.04 -3.93 -2.53
CA GLY A 146 13.83 -4.40 -1.16
C GLY A 146 13.59 -5.91 -1.11
N ILE A 147 12.75 -6.43 -2.00
CA ILE A 147 12.43 -7.86 -2.10
C ILE A 147 13.63 -8.67 -2.59
N VAL A 148 14.32 -8.19 -3.63
CA VAL A 148 15.53 -8.87 -4.16
C VAL A 148 16.62 -8.96 -3.08
N LEU A 149 16.86 -7.84 -2.38
CA LEU A 149 17.84 -7.82 -1.28
C LEU A 149 17.42 -8.71 -0.12
N ALA A 150 16.15 -8.81 0.19
CA ALA A 150 15.66 -9.70 1.23
C ALA A 150 16.01 -11.16 0.95
N GLY A 151 15.67 -11.64 -0.24
CA GLY A 151 15.99 -13.01 -0.63
C GLY A 151 17.50 -13.27 -0.74
N TRP A 152 18.26 -12.32 -1.32
CA TRP A 152 19.71 -12.48 -1.48
C TRP A 152 20.48 -12.43 -0.16
N SER A 153 20.10 -11.53 0.75
CA SER A 153 20.74 -11.37 2.06
C SER A 153 20.48 -12.55 3.01
N SER A 154 19.36 -13.23 2.82
CA SER A 154 18.95 -14.40 3.61
C SER A 154 19.88 -15.60 3.43
N ASN A 155 20.68 -15.62 2.36
CA ASN A 155 21.66 -16.69 2.06
C ASN A 155 21.04 -18.10 2.15
N SER A 156 19.80 -18.25 1.74
CA SER A 156 19.00 -19.48 1.72
C SER A 156 18.35 -19.67 0.34
N LYS A 157 18.17 -20.94 -0.07
CA LYS A 157 17.68 -21.26 -1.42
C LYS A 157 16.24 -20.82 -1.64
N TYR A 158 15.35 -21.06 -0.67
CA TYR A 158 13.92 -20.73 -0.79
C TYR A 158 13.66 -19.22 -0.84
N PRO A 159 14.20 -18.41 0.08
CA PRO A 159 14.09 -16.95 -0.01
C PRO A 159 14.64 -16.36 -1.29
N PHE A 160 15.77 -16.90 -1.79
CA PHE A 160 16.37 -16.42 -3.03
C PHE A 160 15.48 -16.71 -4.24
N LEU A 161 14.94 -17.93 -4.36
CA LEU A 161 14.00 -18.28 -5.43
C LEU A 161 12.72 -17.49 -5.34
N GLY A 162 12.17 -17.29 -4.12
CA GLY A 162 10.99 -16.44 -3.90
C GLY A 162 11.22 -15.02 -4.36
N ALA A 163 12.37 -14.42 -4.00
CA ALA A 163 12.71 -13.06 -4.41
C ALA A 163 12.86 -12.90 -5.93
N ILE A 164 13.47 -13.87 -6.63
CA ILE A 164 13.58 -13.83 -8.09
C ILE A 164 12.18 -13.92 -8.74
N ARG A 165 11.33 -14.81 -8.27
CA ARG A 165 9.95 -14.96 -8.78
C ARG A 165 9.13 -13.70 -8.54
N ALA A 166 9.20 -13.13 -7.31
CA ALA A 166 8.52 -11.88 -6.97
C ALA A 166 8.98 -10.72 -7.86
N SER A 167 10.29 -10.53 -8.00
CA SER A 167 10.83 -9.44 -8.81
C SER A 167 10.47 -9.58 -10.29
N ALA A 168 10.52 -10.78 -10.84
CA ALA A 168 10.12 -11.03 -12.23
C ALA A 168 8.64 -10.71 -12.46
N GLN A 169 7.78 -11.08 -11.52
CA GLN A 169 6.36 -10.76 -11.55
C GLN A 169 6.13 -9.24 -11.48
N MET A 170 6.66 -8.57 -10.44
CA MET A 170 6.47 -7.13 -10.25
C MET A 170 6.93 -6.31 -11.45
N VAL A 171 8.14 -6.53 -11.96
CA VAL A 171 8.66 -5.81 -13.14
C VAL A 171 7.80 -6.03 -14.38
N SER A 172 7.31 -7.26 -14.59
CA SER A 172 6.47 -7.57 -15.76
C SER A 172 5.10 -6.87 -15.69
N TYR A 173 4.47 -6.87 -14.53
CA TYR A 173 3.16 -6.25 -14.35
C TYR A 173 3.22 -4.72 -14.20
N GLU A 174 4.34 -4.16 -13.73
CA GLU A 174 4.59 -2.71 -13.73
C GLU A 174 4.55 -2.13 -15.15
N LEU A 175 5.13 -2.82 -16.13
CA LEU A 175 5.04 -2.41 -17.52
C LEU A 175 3.59 -2.42 -18.05
N ALA A 176 2.82 -3.48 -17.71
CA ALA A 176 1.42 -3.57 -18.11
C ALA A 176 0.59 -2.47 -17.44
N MET A 177 0.85 -2.18 -16.16
CA MET A 177 0.21 -1.11 -15.41
C MET A 177 0.52 0.26 -16.03
N GLY A 178 1.79 0.55 -16.34
CA GLY A 178 2.19 1.78 -16.99
C GLY A 178 1.51 1.99 -18.35
N LEU A 179 1.44 0.94 -19.19
CA LEU A 179 0.75 0.99 -20.47
C LEU A 179 -0.76 1.19 -20.34
N SER A 180 -1.39 0.64 -19.31
CA SER A 180 -2.83 0.80 -19.06
C SER A 180 -3.23 2.21 -18.66
N ILE A 181 -2.29 2.99 -18.12
CA ILE A 181 -2.52 4.36 -17.66
C ILE A 181 -2.39 5.38 -18.81
N LEU A 182 -1.59 5.08 -19.85
CA LEU A 182 -1.37 5.99 -20.98
C LEU A 182 -2.67 6.49 -21.62
N PRO A 183 -3.69 5.64 -21.94
CA PRO A 183 -4.93 6.11 -22.52
C PRO A 183 -5.70 7.10 -21.63
N VAL A 184 -5.60 6.97 -20.30
CA VAL A 184 -6.22 7.88 -19.34
C VAL A 184 -5.63 9.27 -19.47
N PHE A 185 -4.30 9.39 -19.47
CA PHE A 185 -3.62 10.67 -19.61
C PHE A 185 -3.74 11.25 -21.02
N MET A 186 -3.75 10.42 -22.07
CA MET A 186 -4.03 10.87 -23.43
C MET A 186 -5.41 11.50 -23.55
N TRP A 187 -6.40 10.94 -22.87
CA TRP A 187 -7.75 11.47 -22.85
C TRP A 187 -7.83 12.77 -22.03
N ALA A 188 -7.22 12.83 -20.85
CA ALA A 188 -7.21 14.01 -19.99
C ALA A 188 -6.46 15.20 -20.60
N SER A 189 -5.48 14.93 -21.48
CA SER A 189 -4.68 15.95 -22.19
C SER A 189 -5.18 16.21 -23.61
N ALA A 190 -6.40 15.79 -23.98
CA ALA A 190 -6.93 16.00 -25.31
C ALA A 190 -7.10 17.52 -25.61
N PRO A 191 -6.94 17.94 -26.88
CA PRO A 191 -7.11 19.34 -27.26
C PRO A 191 -8.49 19.90 -26.84
N GLY A 192 -8.50 20.97 -26.06
CA GLY A 192 -9.70 21.57 -25.50
C GLY A 192 -10.02 21.18 -24.06
N THR A 193 -9.24 20.29 -23.45
CA THR A 193 -9.32 19.89 -22.06
C THR A 193 -7.97 20.16 -21.39
N ASP A 194 -7.77 21.34 -20.86
CA ASP A 194 -6.50 21.75 -20.23
C ASP A 194 -6.37 21.25 -18.78
N TYR A 195 -6.66 19.95 -18.56
CA TYR A 195 -6.54 19.36 -17.21
C TYR A 195 -5.13 18.93 -16.83
N GLY A 196 -4.19 18.95 -17.78
CA GLY A 196 -2.78 18.60 -17.55
C GLY A 196 -2.55 17.11 -17.26
N LEU A 197 -1.32 16.81 -16.83
CA LEU A 197 -0.88 15.45 -16.49
C LEU A 197 -0.95 15.16 -14.97
N THR A 198 -1.62 16.01 -14.21
CA THR A 198 -1.77 15.84 -12.76
C THR A 198 -2.86 14.82 -12.44
N LEU A 199 -2.70 14.10 -11.33
CA LEU A 199 -3.75 13.18 -10.86
C LEU A 199 -5.06 13.91 -10.56
N PHE A 200 -4.97 15.13 -10.05
CA PHE A 200 -6.15 15.96 -9.79
C PHE A 200 -6.86 16.38 -11.08
N GLY A 201 -6.10 16.72 -12.12
CA GLY A 201 -6.65 17.03 -13.44
C GLY A 201 -7.43 15.85 -14.05
N VAL A 202 -6.95 14.62 -13.88
CA VAL A 202 -7.68 13.42 -14.34
C VAL A 202 -9.03 13.28 -13.62
N VAL A 203 -9.08 13.57 -12.32
CA VAL A 203 -10.35 13.53 -11.55
C VAL A 203 -11.32 14.61 -12.01
N GLU A 204 -10.85 15.83 -12.28
CA GLU A 204 -11.71 16.91 -12.82
C GLU A 204 -12.22 16.58 -14.22
N ALA A 205 -11.41 15.95 -15.05
CA ALA A 205 -11.79 15.52 -16.38
C ALA A 205 -12.94 14.49 -16.36
N GLN A 206 -13.08 13.72 -15.29
CA GLN A 206 -14.13 12.70 -15.11
C GLN A 206 -15.47 13.26 -14.60
N SER A 207 -15.65 14.58 -14.51
CA SER A 207 -16.85 15.21 -13.95
C SER A 207 -18.17 14.82 -14.67
N GLY A 208 -18.10 14.32 -15.90
CA GLY A 208 -19.28 13.91 -16.68
C GLY A 208 -19.59 12.42 -16.64
N LEU A 209 -18.58 11.57 -16.82
CA LEU A 209 -18.73 10.12 -16.86
C LEU A 209 -17.41 9.44 -16.46
N TRP A 210 -17.52 8.39 -15.69
CA TRP A 210 -16.37 7.61 -15.21
C TRP A 210 -15.58 6.97 -16.34
N LEU A 211 -14.25 7.05 -16.29
CA LEU A 211 -13.39 6.50 -17.33
C LEU A 211 -13.45 4.97 -17.45
N VAL A 212 -13.84 4.28 -16.39
CA VAL A 212 -14.06 2.82 -16.44
C VAL A 212 -15.08 2.42 -17.52
N ILE A 213 -16.05 3.28 -17.81
CA ILE A 213 -17.08 3.03 -18.85
C ILE A 213 -16.50 3.26 -20.25
N TRP A 214 -15.68 4.31 -20.41
CA TRP A 214 -15.05 4.64 -21.69
C TRP A 214 -13.84 3.78 -22.02
N GLN A 215 -13.11 3.35 -20.99
CA GLN A 215 -11.86 2.60 -21.12
C GLN A 215 -11.86 1.35 -20.23
N PRO A 216 -12.84 0.43 -20.41
CA PRO A 216 -12.97 -0.74 -19.55
C PRO A 216 -11.77 -1.69 -19.65
N LEU A 217 -11.12 -1.77 -20.82
CA LEU A 217 -9.94 -2.61 -21.00
C LEU A 217 -8.75 -2.08 -20.20
N SER A 218 -8.49 -0.77 -20.22
CA SER A 218 -7.43 -0.14 -19.42
C SER A 218 -7.67 -0.33 -17.94
N ALA A 219 -8.90 -0.13 -17.48
CA ALA A 219 -9.28 -0.35 -16.08
C ALA A 219 -9.08 -1.80 -15.64
N LEU A 220 -9.43 -2.77 -16.49
CA LEU A 220 -9.24 -4.19 -16.20
C LEU A 220 -7.75 -4.56 -16.13
N ILE A 221 -6.93 -4.10 -17.10
CA ILE A 221 -5.49 -4.37 -17.12
C ILE A 221 -4.83 -3.74 -15.89
N PHE A 222 -5.18 -2.50 -15.55
CA PHE A 222 -4.67 -1.83 -14.36
C PHE A 222 -5.02 -2.60 -13.08
N LEU A 223 -6.28 -3.00 -12.93
CA LEU A 223 -6.74 -3.75 -11.75
C LEU A 223 -5.97 -5.07 -11.58
N VAL A 224 -5.84 -5.86 -12.66
CA VAL A 224 -5.09 -7.11 -12.65
C VAL A 224 -3.62 -6.87 -12.31
N SER A 225 -3.01 -5.80 -12.87
CA SER A 225 -1.62 -5.44 -12.58
C SER A 225 -1.39 -5.05 -11.12
N VAL A 226 -2.33 -4.31 -10.50
CA VAL A 226 -2.26 -3.98 -9.07
C VAL A 226 -2.29 -5.24 -8.20
N PHE A 227 -3.15 -6.22 -8.50
CA PHE A 227 -3.17 -7.50 -7.78
C PHE A 227 -1.86 -8.27 -7.92
N ALA A 228 -1.25 -8.23 -9.09
CA ALA A 228 0.01 -8.91 -9.35
C ALA A 228 1.21 -8.20 -8.71
N GLU A 229 1.22 -6.87 -8.67
CA GLU A 229 2.27 -6.07 -8.03
C GLU A 229 2.26 -6.26 -6.50
N THR A 230 1.08 -6.44 -5.92
CA THR A 230 0.92 -6.65 -4.48
C THR A 230 1.01 -8.11 -4.04
N ASN A 231 1.44 -9.03 -4.92
CA ASN A 231 1.55 -10.47 -4.68
C ASN A 231 0.29 -11.10 -4.05
N ARG A 232 -0.90 -10.57 -4.37
CA ARG A 232 -2.18 -11.09 -3.86
C ARG A 232 -2.74 -12.21 -4.72
N LEU A 233 -3.49 -13.10 -4.11
CA LEU A 233 -4.20 -14.17 -4.82
C LEU A 233 -5.03 -13.61 -5.98
N PRO A 234 -4.94 -14.17 -7.21
CA PRO A 234 -4.27 -15.43 -7.58
C PRO A 234 -2.78 -15.33 -7.93
N PHE A 235 -2.13 -14.18 -7.79
CA PHE A 235 -0.75 -13.91 -8.19
C PHE A 235 0.27 -14.11 -7.04
N ASP A 236 -0.03 -14.99 -6.09
CA ASP A 236 0.78 -15.27 -4.89
C ASP A 236 1.86 -16.35 -5.13
N MET A 237 2.47 -16.36 -6.32
CA MET A 237 3.50 -17.37 -6.66
C MET A 237 4.85 -17.13 -5.96
N ALA A 238 5.07 -15.92 -5.50
CA ALA A 238 6.31 -15.53 -4.85
C ALA A 238 6.38 -15.93 -3.37
N GLU A 239 5.22 -16.02 -2.71
CA GLU A 239 5.06 -16.27 -1.29
C GLU A 239 4.42 -17.65 -1.02
N SER A 240 4.15 -18.43 -2.06
CA SER A 240 3.45 -19.72 -1.95
C SER A 240 4.04 -20.61 -0.85
N GLU A 241 3.29 -20.79 0.23
CA GLU A 241 3.69 -21.59 1.39
C GLU A 241 3.95 -23.05 1.01
N THR A 242 3.21 -23.56 0.03
CA THR A 242 3.34 -24.95 -0.43
C THR A 242 4.63 -25.22 -1.18
N ASP A 243 5.14 -24.23 -1.93
CA ASP A 243 6.30 -24.40 -2.81
C ASP A 243 7.59 -23.83 -2.21
N LEU A 244 7.50 -22.69 -1.52
CA LEU A 244 8.64 -21.87 -1.10
C LEU A 244 8.69 -21.58 0.40
N VAL A 245 7.86 -22.26 1.22
CA VAL A 245 7.81 -22.12 2.68
C VAL A 245 7.29 -20.76 3.16
N GLY A 246 7.40 -19.71 2.39
CA GLY A 246 7.02 -18.32 2.69
C GLY A 246 7.76 -17.33 1.80
N GLY A 247 8.48 -17.83 0.80
CA GLY A 247 9.14 -16.97 -0.17
C GLY A 247 10.27 -16.11 0.40
N PHE A 248 10.39 -14.87 -0.06
CA PHE A 248 11.51 -13.98 0.23
C PHE A 248 11.63 -13.58 1.71
N HIS A 249 10.55 -13.61 2.47
CA HIS A 249 10.52 -13.22 3.89
C HIS A 249 10.68 -14.38 4.89
N THR A 250 10.94 -15.60 4.41
CA THR A 250 11.04 -16.81 5.27
C THR A 250 12.01 -16.66 6.44
N GLU A 251 13.15 -16.01 6.24
CA GLU A 251 14.17 -15.80 7.28
C GLU A 251 13.91 -14.55 8.15
N TYR A 252 12.90 -13.76 7.81
CA TYR A 252 12.55 -12.55 8.55
C TYR A 252 11.53 -12.85 9.65
N GLY A 253 11.80 -12.32 10.84
CA GLY A 253 10.89 -12.46 11.99
C GLY A 253 10.52 -11.13 12.62
N CYS A 254 9.53 -11.17 13.50
CA CYS A 254 9.17 -10.06 14.38
C CYS A 254 8.94 -8.73 13.63
N PHE A 255 9.62 -7.68 14.06
CA PHE A 255 9.44 -6.32 13.52
C PHE A 255 9.81 -6.20 12.04
N LYS A 256 10.89 -6.88 11.60
CA LYS A 256 11.33 -6.84 10.19
C LYS A 256 10.32 -7.47 9.24
N PHE A 257 9.73 -8.59 9.62
CA PHE A 257 8.60 -9.18 8.89
C PHE A 257 7.40 -8.22 8.85
N GLY A 258 7.10 -7.57 9.99
CA GLY A 258 6.05 -6.57 10.06
C GLY A 258 6.23 -5.41 9.09
N LEU A 259 7.46 -4.96 8.84
CA LEU A 259 7.75 -3.90 7.88
C LEU A 259 7.43 -4.31 6.43
N PHE A 260 7.76 -5.53 6.00
CA PHE A 260 7.36 -6.05 4.68
C PHE A 260 5.84 -6.13 4.56
N PHE A 261 5.18 -6.65 5.58
CA PHE A 261 3.74 -6.79 5.62
C PHE A 261 3.02 -5.44 5.53
N VAL A 262 3.52 -4.42 6.25
CA VAL A 262 3.00 -3.05 6.15
C VAL A 262 3.26 -2.45 4.75
N ALA A 263 4.43 -2.69 4.16
CA ALA A 263 4.75 -2.22 2.81
C ALA A 263 3.79 -2.82 1.77
N GLU A 264 3.50 -4.10 1.86
CA GLU A 264 2.55 -4.79 0.99
C GLU A 264 1.14 -4.16 1.08
N TYR A 265 0.60 -3.98 2.30
CA TYR A 265 -0.70 -3.32 2.47
C TYR A 265 -0.69 -1.86 2.04
N ALA A 266 0.43 -1.16 2.18
CA ALA A 266 0.59 0.19 1.67
C ALA A 266 0.45 0.21 0.13
N HIS A 267 1.07 -0.73 -0.59
CA HIS A 267 0.90 -0.87 -2.03
C HIS A 267 -0.55 -1.24 -2.43
N VAL A 268 -1.22 -2.10 -1.67
CA VAL A 268 -2.65 -2.42 -1.91
C VAL A 268 -3.53 -1.17 -1.79
N ILE A 269 -3.32 -0.36 -0.75
CA ILE A 269 -4.09 0.88 -0.56
C ILE A 269 -3.77 1.89 -1.66
N MET A 270 -2.48 2.05 -2.01
CA MET A 270 -2.06 2.94 -3.09
C MET A 270 -2.66 2.54 -4.43
N GLY A 271 -2.56 1.26 -4.80
CA GLY A 271 -3.13 0.74 -6.04
C GLY A 271 -4.66 0.92 -6.10
N SER A 272 -5.35 0.68 -4.98
CA SER A 272 -6.79 0.91 -4.87
C SER A 272 -7.16 2.39 -4.99
N ALA A 273 -6.42 3.28 -4.35
CA ALA A 273 -6.63 4.72 -4.45
C ALA A 273 -6.38 5.23 -5.87
N LEU A 274 -5.31 4.75 -6.53
CA LEU A 274 -5.02 5.08 -7.93
C LEU A 274 -6.12 4.57 -8.86
N PHE A 275 -6.63 3.37 -8.64
CA PHE A 275 -7.75 2.85 -9.44
C PHE A 275 -8.97 3.76 -9.34
N VAL A 276 -9.33 4.20 -8.14
CA VAL A 276 -10.45 5.13 -7.93
C VAL A 276 -10.20 6.47 -8.61
N LEU A 277 -9.02 7.06 -8.43
CA LEU A 277 -8.68 8.37 -9.00
C LEU A 277 -8.61 8.37 -10.54
N LEU A 278 -8.14 7.26 -11.14
CA LEU A 278 -7.93 7.18 -12.58
C LEU A 278 -9.16 6.72 -13.35
N PHE A 279 -10.07 5.94 -12.74
CA PHE A 279 -11.16 5.29 -13.48
C PHE A 279 -12.56 5.55 -12.92
N LEU A 280 -12.69 6.01 -11.65
CA LEU A 280 -13.95 6.29 -10.98
C LEU A 280 -14.09 7.73 -10.53
#